data_3ae79bf6ef8d6777f33f18fc8e2b81b9
#
_entry.id   3ae79bf6ef8d6777f33f18fc8e2b81b9
#
_cell.length_a   1.000
_cell.length_b   1.000
_cell.length_c   1.000
_cell.angle_alpha   90.00
_cell.angle_beta   90.00
_cell.angle_gamma   90.00
#
_symmetry.space_group_name_H-M   'P 1'
#
loop_
_entity.id
_entity.type
_entity.pdbx_description
1 polymer ?
#
loop_
_entity_poly.entity_id
_entity_poly.type
_entity_poly.pdbx_seq_one_letter_code
_entity_poly.pdbx_strand_id
1 'polypeptide(L)'
;YYSTPRDVEEVINSVGLDEKRGALIRTLSGGQRRRLDVGLGIIGSPELLFLDEPTTGFDPEARRAFWALIQSLREGGTTILLTTHYLDEAEALADRVAVITRGKILEVSTPTQLGGRASAQARVQWKSNGVIQEELSDNPTEVVRRLANQFPGEIPELQVLRPSLEDIYLSMIGEK
;
A
#
# COMPACT_ATOMS: atom_id res chain seq x y z
N TYR A 1 -31.78 -12.69 -2.06
CA TYR A 1 -31.27 -11.87 -0.96
C TYR A 1 -30.79 -10.49 -1.44
N TYR A 2 -30.21 -10.39 -2.66
CA TYR A 2 -29.77 -9.15 -3.27
C TYR A 2 -30.62 -8.84 -4.50
N SER A 3 -30.94 -7.57 -4.73
CA SER A 3 -31.78 -7.16 -5.87
C SER A 3 -31.07 -7.31 -7.21
N THR A 4 -29.76 -7.05 -7.23
CA THR A 4 -28.89 -7.10 -8.41
C THR A 4 -27.55 -7.75 -8.06
N PRO A 5 -27.52 -9.07 -7.80
CA PRO A 5 -26.25 -9.73 -7.49
C PRO A 5 -25.36 -9.78 -8.72
N ARG A 6 -24.04 -9.76 -8.50
CA ARG A 6 -23.06 -10.07 -9.55
C ARG A 6 -23.19 -11.54 -9.96
N ASP A 7 -22.77 -11.82 -11.17
CA ASP A 7 -22.64 -13.21 -11.62
C ASP A 7 -21.61 -13.96 -10.75
N VAL A 8 -21.97 -15.18 -10.33
CA VAL A 8 -21.12 -15.97 -9.43
C VAL A 8 -19.78 -16.32 -10.07
N GLU A 9 -19.80 -16.59 -11.39
CA GLU A 9 -18.60 -16.94 -12.14
C GLU A 9 -17.64 -15.74 -12.25
N GLU A 10 -18.18 -14.55 -12.51
CA GLU A 10 -17.40 -13.31 -12.50
C GLU A 10 -16.76 -13.05 -11.14
N VAL A 11 -17.50 -13.30 -10.05
CA VAL A 11 -16.96 -13.12 -8.69
C VAL A 11 -15.85 -14.12 -8.39
N ILE A 12 -16.04 -15.41 -8.72
CA ILE A 12 -15.01 -16.44 -8.54
C ILE A 12 -13.74 -16.08 -9.29
N ASN A 13 -13.89 -15.64 -10.55
CA ASN A 13 -12.76 -15.21 -11.37
C ASN A 13 -12.05 -13.97 -10.77
N SER A 14 -12.81 -12.94 -10.40
CA SER A 14 -12.27 -11.70 -9.87
C SER A 14 -11.47 -11.87 -8.56
N VAL A 15 -11.83 -12.87 -7.74
CA VAL A 15 -11.08 -13.23 -6.53
C VAL A 15 -10.01 -14.31 -6.77
N GLY A 16 -9.81 -14.76 -8.01
CA GLY A 16 -8.78 -15.72 -8.40
C GLY A 16 -8.98 -17.10 -7.77
N LEU A 17 -10.22 -17.58 -7.77
CA LEU A 17 -10.59 -18.91 -7.23
C LEU A 17 -11.12 -19.90 -8.28
N ASP A 18 -10.87 -19.66 -9.57
CA ASP A 18 -11.36 -20.47 -10.69
C ASP A 18 -11.02 -21.95 -10.55
N GLU A 19 -9.77 -22.27 -10.25
CA GLU A 19 -9.30 -23.63 -10.05
C GLU A 19 -9.90 -24.31 -8.80
N LYS A 20 -10.50 -23.54 -7.91
CA LYS A 20 -11.09 -24.00 -6.65
C LYS A 20 -12.61 -23.96 -6.62
N ARG A 21 -13.25 -23.69 -7.77
CA ARG A 21 -14.71 -23.62 -7.93
C ARG A 21 -15.47 -24.79 -7.29
N GLY A 22 -15.01 -26.01 -7.48
CA GLY A 22 -15.62 -27.22 -6.93
C GLY A 22 -15.06 -27.66 -5.57
N ALA A 23 -14.15 -26.90 -4.98
CA ALA A 23 -13.51 -27.29 -3.74
C ALA A 23 -14.42 -27.03 -2.54
N LEU A 24 -14.30 -27.90 -1.54
CA LEU A 24 -14.96 -27.66 -0.25
C LEU A 24 -14.21 -26.57 0.50
N ILE A 25 -14.92 -25.65 1.16
CA ILE A 25 -14.33 -24.52 1.89
C ILE A 25 -13.25 -24.97 2.90
N ARG A 26 -13.47 -26.11 3.56
CA ARG A 26 -12.52 -26.71 4.52
C ARG A 26 -11.18 -27.09 3.91
N THR A 27 -11.09 -27.26 2.58
CA THR A 27 -9.87 -27.65 1.88
C THR A 27 -9.10 -26.45 1.32
N LEU A 28 -9.66 -25.25 1.43
CA LEU A 28 -9.01 -24.01 1.00
C LEU A 28 -7.89 -23.62 1.98
N SER A 29 -6.80 -23.08 1.43
CA SER A 29 -5.76 -22.43 2.23
C SER A 29 -6.31 -21.17 2.93
N GLY A 30 -5.58 -20.64 3.92
CA GLY A 30 -5.98 -19.40 4.60
C GLY A 30 -6.19 -18.23 3.63
N GLY A 31 -5.25 -18.02 2.69
CA GLY A 31 -5.37 -16.98 1.67
C GLY A 31 -6.54 -17.22 0.70
N GLN A 32 -6.81 -18.48 0.32
CA GLN A 32 -7.96 -18.80 -0.52
C GLN A 32 -9.29 -18.55 0.20
N ARG A 33 -9.38 -18.88 1.49
CA ARG A 33 -10.55 -18.55 2.32
C ARG A 33 -10.77 -17.04 2.40
N ARG A 34 -9.70 -16.26 2.61
CA ARG A 34 -9.79 -14.81 2.66
C ARG A 34 -10.29 -14.22 1.34
N ARG A 35 -9.83 -14.75 0.20
CA ARG A 35 -10.35 -14.35 -1.12
C ARG A 35 -11.82 -14.73 -1.30
N LEU A 36 -12.25 -15.88 -0.80
CA LEU A 36 -13.66 -16.25 -0.76
C LEU A 36 -14.49 -15.28 0.08
N ASP A 37 -14.01 -14.88 1.26
CA ASP A 37 -14.71 -13.92 2.12
C ASP A 37 -14.93 -12.57 1.41
N VAL A 38 -13.93 -12.12 0.67
CA VAL A 38 -14.08 -10.92 -0.19
C VAL A 38 -15.10 -11.16 -1.29
N GLY A 39 -15.06 -12.32 -1.97
CA GLY A 39 -16.05 -12.70 -2.98
C GLY A 39 -17.49 -12.66 -2.43
N LEU A 40 -17.69 -13.18 -1.23
CA LEU A 40 -18.98 -13.10 -0.54
C LEU A 40 -19.40 -11.68 -0.21
N GLY A 41 -18.44 -10.81 0.11
CA GLY A 41 -18.70 -9.39 0.38
C GLY A 41 -19.12 -8.60 -0.87
N ILE A 42 -18.58 -8.95 -2.04
CA ILE A 42 -18.81 -8.19 -3.28
C ILE A 42 -19.95 -8.72 -4.14
N ILE A 43 -20.44 -9.94 -3.89
CA ILE A 43 -21.48 -10.57 -4.73
C ILE A 43 -22.79 -9.76 -4.76
N GLY A 44 -23.08 -9.02 -3.70
CA GLY A 44 -24.25 -8.16 -3.59
C GLY A 44 -24.11 -6.79 -4.25
N SER A 45 -23.01 -6.50 -4.95
CA SER A 45 -22.70 -5.18 -5.51
C SER A 45 -22.82 -4.05 -4.46
N PRO A 46 -22.09 -4.12 -3.34
CA PRO A 46 -22.27 -3.17 -2.25
C PRO A 46 -21.78 -1.76 -2.65
N GLU A 47 -22.46 -0.74 -2.17
CA GLU A 47 -21.99 0.66 -2.26
C GLU A 47 -20.84 0.94 -1.28
N LEU A 48 -20.78 0.19 -0.17
CA LEU A 48 -19.77 0.31 0.88
C LEU A 48 -19.28 -1.08 1.31
N LEU A 49 -17.95 -1.27 1.26
CA LEU A 49 -17.27 -2.51 1.62
C LEU A 49 -16.28 -2.25 2.75
N PHE A 50 -16.37 -3.04 3.81
CA PHE A 50 -15.41 -3.03 4.93
C PHE A 50 -14.46 -4.21 4.81
N LEU A 51 -13.16 -3.95 4.84
CA LEU A 51 -12.11 -4.96 4.76
C LEU A 51 -11.15 -4.79 5.94
N ASP A 52 -11.08 -5.80 6.77
CA ASP A 52 -10.20 -5.80 7.93
C ASP A 52 -8.98 -6.68 7.66
N GLU A 53 -7.79 -6.05 7.52
CA GLU A 53 -6.51 -6.68 7.20
C GLU A 53 -6.59 -7.74 6.07
N PRO A 54 -7.14 -7.40 4.89
CA PRO A 54 -7.57 -8.39 3.92
C PRO A 54 -6.44 -9.21 3.29
N THR A 55 -5.20 -8.69 3.27
CA THR A 55 -4.05 -9.37 2.64
C THR A 55 -3.12 -10.06 3.62
N THR A 56 -3.49 -10.13 4.89
CA THR A 56 -2.68 -10.83 5.89
C THR A 56 -2.48 -12.30 5.53
N GLY A 57 -1.20 -12.71 5.44
CA GLY A 57 -0.83 -14.06 5.05
C GLY A 57 -0.83 -14.34 3.53
N PHE A 58 -1.01 -13.32 2.71
CA PHE A 58 -0.84 -13.47 1.26
C PHE A 58 0.65 -13.45 0.88
N ASP A 59 1.00 -14.24 -0.12
CA ASP A 59 2.26 -14.07 -0.83
C ASP A 59 2.23 -12.78 -1.69
N PRO A 60 3.39 -12.31 -2.19
CA PRO A 60 3.46 -11.06 -2.95
C PRO A 60 2.62 -11.07 -4.25
N GLU A 61 2.43 -12.20 -4.89
CA GLU A 61 1.64 -12.34 -6.11
C GLU A 61 0.16 -12.24 -5.80
N ALA A 62 -0.31 -13.01 -4.81
CA ALA A 62 -1.69 -12.96 -4.33
C ALA A 62 -2.07 -11.56 -3.84
N ARG A 63 -1.15 -10.85 -3.15
CA ARG A 63 -1.36 -9.48 -2.69
C ARG A 63 -1.58 -8.52 -3.86
N ARG A 64 -0.74 -8.58 -4.89
CA ARG A 64 -0.89 -7.72 -6.09
C ARG A 64 -2.19 -7.99 -6.83
N ALA A 65 -2.56 -9.26 -6.99
CA ALA A 65 -3.84 -9.63 -7.61
C ALA A 65 -5.03 -9.09 -6.82
N PHE A 66 -4.94 -9.15 -5.48
CA PHE A 66 -5.96 -8.58 -4.60
C PHE A 66 -6.03 -7.06 -4.71
N TRP A 67 -4.89 -6.36 -4.78
CA TRP A 67 -4.89 -4.91 -4.98
C TRP A 67 -5.54 -4.49 -6.30
N ALA A 68 -5.29 -5.24 -7.38
CA ALA A 68 -5.96 -5.01 -8.65
C ALA A 68 -7.48 -5.18 -8.54
N LEU A 69 -7.95 -6.18 -7.79
CA LEU A 69 -9.38 -6.36 -7.50
C LEU A 69 -9.96 -5.15 -6.75
N ILE A 70 -9.30 -4.69 -5.68
CA ILE A 70 -9.75 -3.53 -4.90
C ILE A 70 -9.83 -2.27 -5.76
N GLN A 71 -8.83 -2.04 -6.61
CA GLN A 71 -8.83 -0.91 -7.55
C GLN A 71 -10.01 -1.00 -8.53
N SER A 72 -10.26 -2.17 -9.11
CA SER A 72 -11.40 -2.41 -10.00
C SER A 72 -12.76 -2.16 -9.32
N LEU A 73 -12.92 -2.58 -8.06
CA LEU A 73 -14.13 -2.33 -7.29
C LEU A 73 -14.34 -0.83 -7.02
N ARG A 74 -13.26 -0.12 -6.68
CA ARG A 74 -13.29 1.33 -6.48
C ARG A 74 -13.66 2.06 -7.78
N GLU A 75 -13.06 1.70 -8.91
CA GLU A 75 -13.38 2.26 -10.23
C GLU A 75 -14.83 1.97 -10.62
N GLY A 76 -15.39 0.83 -10.19
CA GLY A 76 -16.80 0.46 -10.32
C GLY A 76 -17.74 1.24 -9.39
N GLY A 77 -17.24 2.16 -8.56
CA GLY A 77 -18.03 3.04 -7.70
C GLY A 77 -18.25 2.50 -6.28
N THR A 78 -17.63 1.38 -5.89
CA THR A 78 -17.71 0.88 -4.50
C THR A 78 -16.83 1.74 -3.59
N THR A 79 -17.39 2.27 -2.52
CA THR A 79 -16.62 2.90 -1.44
C THR A 79 -16.01 1.81 -0.55
N ILE A 80 -14.71 1.89 -0.27
CA ILE A 80 -14.01 0.85 0.49
C ILE A 80 -13.37 1.46 1.72
N LEU A 81 -13.68 0.91 2.90
CA LEU A 81 -12.96 1.18 4.13
C LEU A 81 -12.11 -0.05 4.46
N LEU A 82 -10.79 0.12 4.39
CA LEU A 82 -9.81 -0.93 4.60
C LEU A 82 -8.95 -0.62 5.82
N THR A 83 -8.76 -1.59 6.70
CA THR A 83 -7.72 -1.53 7.74
C THR A 83 -6.52 -2.35 7.30
N THR A 84 -5.33 -1.86 7.57
CA THR A 84 -4.09 -2.59 7.29
C THR A 84 -2.96 -2.11 8.20
N HIS A 85 -2.01 -2.97 8.46
CA HIS A 85 -0.71 -2.63 9.05
C HIS A 85 0.41 -2.62 7.97
N TYR A 86 0.08 -2.94 6.72
CA TYR A 86 1.00 -2.85 5.58
C TYR A 86 0.92 -1.46 4.96
N LEU A 87 1.94 -0.66 5.15
CA LEU A 87 1.94 0.73 4.68
C LEU A 87 2.07 0.85 3.16
N ASP A 88 2.69 -0.13 2.51
CA ASP A 88 2.71 -0.28 1.05
C ASP A 88 1.30 -0.52 0.47
N GLU A 89 0.44 -1.26 1.17
CA GLU A 89 -0.96 -1.44 0.80
C GLU A 89 -1.74 -0.13 0.90
N ALA A 90 -1.58 0.59 2.01
CA ALA A 90 -2.20 1.91 2.17
C ALA A 90 -1.73 2.89 1.08
N GLU A 91 -0.43 2.89 0.74
CA GLU A 91 0.13 3.74 -0.31
C GLU A 91 -0.41 3.40 -1.71
N ALA A 92 -0.60 2.10 -2.00
CA ALA A 92 -1.05 1.63 -3.31
C ALA A 92 -2.56 1.80 -3.54
N LEU A 93 -3.37 1.71 -2.49
CA LEU A 93 -4.83 1.60 -2.60
C LEU A 93 -5.61 2.83 -2.13
N ALA A 94 -5.11 3.54 -1.13
CA ALA A 94 -5.91 4.53 -0.44
C ALA A 94 -5.91 5.89 -1.12
N ASP A 95 -7.07 6.50 -1.27
CA ASP A 95 -7.22 7.92 -1.59
C ASP A 95 -6.94 8.77 -0.35
N ARG A 96 -7.31 8.26 0.84
CA ARG A 96 -7.06 8.87 2.15
C ARG A 96 -6.67 7.82 3.17
N VAL A 97 -5.72 8.17 4.02
CA VAL A 97 -5.25 7.34 5.14
C VAL A 97 -5.58 8.03 6.45
N ALA A 98 -6.15 7.28 7.40
CA ALA A 98 -6.32 7.70 8.77
C ALA A 98 -5.34 6.93 9.67
N VAL A 99 -4.44 7.64 10.33
CA VAL A 99 -3.53 7.04 11.32
C VAL A 99 -4.21 7.00 12.67
N ILE A 100 -4.35 5.79 13.23
CA ILE A 100 -4.99 5.55 14.53
C ILE A 100 -3.94 5.05 15.53
N THR A 101 -3.86 5.68 16.68
CA THR A 101 -3.06 5.21 17.81
C THR A 101 -3.80 5.43 19.12
N ARG A 102 -3.72 4.45 20.02
CA ARG A 102 -4.37 4.49 21.35
C ARG A 102 -5.85 4.90 21.29
N GLY A 103 -6.58 4.41 20.26
CA GLY A 103 -8.01 4.69 20.07
C GLY A 103 -8.35 6.11 19.58
N LYS A 104 -7.35 6.87 19.11
CA LYS A 104 -7.54 8.22 18.56
C LYS A 104 -7.00 8.32 17.17
N ILE A 105 -7.70 9.05 16.31
CA ILE A 105 -7.19 9.42 14.98
C ILE A 105 -6.20 10.56 15.19
N LEU A 106 -4.95 10.36 14.74
CA LEU A 106 -3.91 11.38 14.76
C LEU A 106 -4.06 12.34 13.59
N GLU A 107 -4.24 11.80 12.40
CA GLU A 107 -4.34 12.55 11.15
C GLU A 107 -5.15 11.77 10.12
N VAL A 108 -5.83 12.49 9.22
CA VAL A 108 -6.45 11.94 8.03
C VAL A 108 -5.99 12.77 6.83
N SER A 109 -5.24 12.13 5.92
CA SER A 109 -4.65 12.82 4.77
C SER A 109 -4.52 11.88 3.57
N THR A 110 -4.06 12.39 2.42
CA THR A 110 -3.62 11.51 1.34
C THR A 110 -2.30 10.82 1.70
N PRO A 111 -1.97 9.63 1.16
CA PRO A 111 -0.69 8.98 1.43
C PRO A 111 0.54 9.86 1.15
N THR A 112 0.42 10.74 0.16
CA THR A 112 1.50 11.67 -0.23
C THR A 112 1.66 12.86 0.68
N GLN A 113 0.63 13.26 1.42
CA GLN A 113 0.63 14.45 2.28
C GLN A 113 0.75 14.12 3.76
N LEU A 114 0.45 12.88 4.14
CA LEU A 114 0.43 12.43 5.54
C LEU A 114 1.70 12.83 6.28
N GLY A 115 1.55 13.41 7.48
CA GLY A 115 2.65 13.84 8.34
C GLY A 115 3.63 14.83 7.67
N GLY A 116 3.16 15.61 6.71
CA GLY A 116 4.00 16.56 5.97
C GLY A 116 4.94 15.90 4.93
N ARG A 117 4.72 14.66 4.56
CA ARG A 117 5.57 13.88 3.62
C ARG A 117 5.91 14.64 2.33
N ALA A 118 4.95 15.38 1.78
CA ALA A 118 5.13 16.13 0.53
C ALA A 118 6.21 17.21 0.62
N SER A 119 6.40 17.78 1.82
CA SER A 119 7.41 18.82 2.12
C SER A 119 8.63 18.29 2.86
N ALA A 120 8.69 16.98 3.12
CA ALA A 120 9.82 16.38 3.82
C ALA A 120 11.07 16.38 2.94
N GLN A 121 12.22 16.65 3.58
CA GLN A 121 13.51 16.65 2.90
C GLN A 121 13.84 15.28 2.31
N ALA A 122 14.41 15.28 1.11
CA ALA A 122 14.98 14.07 0.53
C ALA A 122 16.36 13.80 1.15
N ARG A 123 16.66 12.52 1.35
CA ARG A 123 17.98 12.05 1.77
C ARG A 123 18.77 11.67 0.52
N VAL A 124 19.89 12.34 0.30
CA VAL A 124 20.85 11.98 -0.74
C VAL A 124 21.98 11.21 -0.08
N GLN A 125 22.18 9.97 -0.49
CA GLN A 125 23.26 9.11 0.01
C GLN A 125 24.23 8.79 -1.10
N TRP A 126 25.51 8.74 -0.78
CA TRP A 126 26.55 8.31 -1.70
C TRP A 126 27.74 7.74 -0.92
N LYS A 127 28.62 7.01 -1.59
CA LYS A 127 29.84 6.51 -0.96
C LYS A 127 31.04 7.36 -1.35
N SER A 128 31.79 7.82 -0.35
CA SER A 128 33.04 8.54 -0.52
C SER A 128 34.11 7.94 0.39
N ASN A 129 35.27 7.60 -0.19
CA ASN A 129 36.39 7.00 0.55
C ASN A 129 36.03 5.74 1.34
N GLY A 130 35.10 4.92 0.80
CA GLY A 130 34.63 3.69 1.44
C GLY A 130 33.55 3.90 2.52
N VAL A 131 33.19 5.14 2.84
CA VAL A 131 32.18 5.49 3.86
C VAL A 131 30.94 6.05 3.19
N ILE A 132 29.76 5.62 3.68
CA ILE A 132 28.48 6.20 3.25
C ILE A 132 28.36 7.60 3.84
N GLN A 133 28.14 8.57 2.96
CA GLN A 133 27.79 9.94 3.30
C GLN A 133 26.31 10.17 3.06
N GLU A 134 25.70 11.07 3.82
CA GLU A 134 24.31 11.46 3.58
C GLU A 134 24.11 12.96 3.80
N GLU A 135 23.17 13.52 3.06
CA GLU A 135 22.74 14.91 3.17
C GLU A 135 21.23 15.00 3.01
N LEU A 136 20.57 15.72 3.91
CA LEU A 136 19.13 16.03 3.79
C LEU A 136 18.98 17.33 3.00
N SER A 137 18.05 17.33 2.03
CA SER A 137 17.87 18.50 1.17
C SER A 137 16.42 18.62 0.65
N ASP A 138 15.93 19.85 0.61
CA ASP A 138 14.68 20.19 -0.07
C ASP A 138 14.86 20.19 -1.59
N ASN A 139 16.11 20.35 -2.07
CA ASN A 139 16.47 20.32 -3.48
C ASN A 139 17.54 19.25 -3.78
N PRO A 140 17.19 17.97 -3.78
CA PRO A 140 18.14 16.88 -3.98
C PRO A 140 18.85 16.93 -5.35
N THR A 141 18.21 17.51 -6.36
CA THR A 141 18.83 17.69 -7.69
C THR A 141 20.08 18.59 -7.63
N GLU A 142 20.07 19.59 -6.78
CA GLU A 142 21.24 20.48 -6.61
C GLU A 142 22.38 19.75 -5.92
N VAL A 143 22.08 18.95 -4.90
CA VAL A 143 23.06 18.09 -4.23
C VAL A 143 23.70 17.13 -5.21
N VAL A 144 22.89 16.42 -6.02
CA VAL A 144 23.41 15.50 -7.04
C VAL A 144 24.27 16.23 -8.08
N ARG A 145 23.86 17.42 -8.51
CA ARG A 145 24.66 18.23 -9.46
C ARG A 145 26.03 18.64 -8.86
N ARG A 146 26.05 19.03 -7.59
CA ARG A 146 27.28 19.33 -6.87
C ARG A 146 28.20 18.10 -6.78
N LEU A 147 27.64 16.94 -6.43
CA LEU A 147 28.37 15.68 -6.37
C LEU A 147 28.92 15.27 -7.74
N ALA A 148 28.15 15.43 -8.81
CA ALA A 148 28.60 15.14 -10.17
C ALA A 148 29.82 15.97 -10.59
N ASN A 149 30.00 17.18 -10.04
CA ASN A 149 31.20 17.99 -10.27
C ASN A 149 32.41 17.53 -9.43
N GLN A 150 32.19 16.76 -8.37
CA GLN A 150 33.26 16.26 -7.49
C GLN A 150 33.77 14.88 -7.89
N PHE A 151 32.90 14.06 -8.54
CA PHE A 151 33.23 12.71 -8.97
C PHE A 151 33.46 12.71 -10.48
N PRO A 152 34.63 12.27 -10.97
CA PRO A 152 34.94 12.22 -12.40
C PRO A 152 34.31 10.97 -13.07
N GLY A 153 33.00 10.79 -12.97
CA GLY A 153 32.27 9.64 -13.49
C GLY A 153 31.04 9.31 -12.67
N GLU A 154 30.74 8.03 -12.50
CA GLU A 154 29.62 7.60 -11.68
C GLU A 154 29.84 7.91 -10.21
N ILE A 155 28.81 8.46 -9.55
CA ILE A 155 28.84 8.69 -8.10
C ILE A 155 28.57 7.36 -7.40
N PRO A 156 29.52 6.79 -6.65
CA PRO A 156 29.35 5.45 -6.08
C PRO A 156 28.17 5.35 -5.13
N GLU A 157 27.34 4.34 -5.31
CA GLU A 157 26.18 4.03 -4.47
C GLU A 157 25.22 5.24 -4.28
N LEU A 158 25.08 6.10 -5.30
CA LEU A 158 24.18 7.24 -5.24
C LEU A 158 22.73 6.79 -5.11
N GLN A 159 22.06 7.30 -4.07
CA GLN A 159 20.63 7.13 -3.86
C GLN A 159 20.00 8.46 -3.49
N VAL A 160 18.79 8.71 -4.01
CA VAL A 160 17.96 9.84 -3.62
C VAL A 160 16.66 9.28 -3.07
N LEU A 161 16.50 9.34 -1.77
CA LEU A 161 15.40 8.75 -1.04
C LEU A 161 14.49 9.85 -0.49
N ARG A 162 13.20 9.75 -0.77
CA ARG A 162 12.18 10.51 -0.05
C ARG A 162 11.61 9.64 1.07
N PRO A 163 11.16 10.23 2.19
CA PRO A 163 10.56 9.47 3.27
C PRO A 163 9.42 8.57 2.75
N SER A 164 9.48 7.31 3.12
CA SER A 164 8.39 6.36 2.88
C SER A 164 7.19 6.69 3.77
N LEU A 165 6.04 6.08 3.48
CA LEU A 165 4.89 6.19 4.39
C LEU A 165 5.21 5.56 5.76
N GLU A 166 6.10 4.55 5.79
CA GLU A 166 6.57 3.92 7.02
C GLU A 166 7.42 4.86 7.86
N ASP A 167 8.36 5.60 7.25
CA ASP A 167 9.17 6.59 7.97
C ASP A 167 8.28 7.65 8.62
N ILE A 168 7.30 8.13 7.89
CA ILE A 168 6.33 9.11 8.39
C ILE A 168 5.49 8.53 9.53
N TYR A 169 4.93 7.34 9.34
CA TYR A 169 4.14 6.67 10.37
C TYR A 169 4.94 6.48 11.67
N LEU A 170 6.18 5.99 11.57
CA LEU A 170 7.05 5.79 12.72
C LEU A 170 7.37 7.11 13.44
N SER A 171 7.59 8.20 12.69
CA SER A 171 7.77 9.53 13.30
C SER A 171 6.52 9.99 14.06
N MET A 172 5.34 9.81 13.49
CA MET A 172 4.07 10.22 14.11
C MET A 172 3.75 9.47 15.41
N ILE A 173 4.14 8.18 15.50
CA ILE A 173 3.88 7.35 16.69
C ILE A 173 5.04 7.37 17.70
N GLY A 174 6.25 7.71 17.25
CA GLY A 174 7.48 7.75 18.05
C GLY A 174 7.71 9.08 18.80
N GLU A 175 7.04 10.15 18.42
CA GLU A 175 7.08 11.44 19.12
C GLU A 175 6.24 11.40 20.41
N LYS A 176 6.80 10.74 21.45
CA LYS A 176 6.39 10.91 22.86
C LYS A 176 7.52 10.61 23.81
#